data_00bc4f289f89416fa7f12f658db6bbc3
#
_entry.id   00bc4f289f89416fa7f12f658db6bbc3
#
_cell.length_a   1.000
_cell.length_b   1.000
_cell.length_c   1.000
_cell.angle_alpha   90.00
_cell.angle_beta   90.00
_cell.angle_gamma   90.00
#
_symmetry.space_group_name_H-M   'P 1'
#
loop_
_entity.id
_entity.type
_entity.pdbx_description
1 polymer ?
#
loop_
_entity_poly.entity_id
_entity_poly.type
_entity_poly.pdbx_seq_one_letter_code
_entity_poly.pdbx_strand_id
1 'polypeptide(L)'
;MVDIEDFQTQARGLVNDRSLGYDQKLRRLSSLAVNALPYPELSPLCAEALQARVICDMYEGNRPFTPRYVLPDYAKALRNGVAYLELEPPQNLDDALAFLIILYSQVPSVTTYPVYFGDLDALLEPYVTDDLSDAELDAKLRRFWIQLDRLFPDAFAHADVGPRDGRVIRSIWRVERSLRQVVPNLTLKVSPETPDDLIEDAVRTVFETGKPHFVNHPMMVADHGEEYAAVSCYNSLKVRGGAHSLVRLNLKEAVARYDGTVDGFCAESLPHWVELTAELGEARIRSLVEDAGFFESHFLATEGLIDVDRFSLMFGIFGLAECVNELMVREGRPEARYGHDPRANEVSAQIVRRIAGLVAERPLPYCGGGNGFAYLHSQSGIDLDMDTTAGTRIPIGDEPGLREHISVVAPHHEYFSAGISDIFHVEDTVKNNPAAMVDVIRGALSIGMRDFTFNLDSNEFIRITGYLVRKSDLVGIAEHGARHSSDYLAATAEINHTVTTRAVKRVVSAETSPRG
;
A
#
# COMPACT_ATOMS: atom_id res chain seq x y z
N MET A 1 -7.29 -5.77 31.83
CA MET A 1 -7.64 -7.21 31.99
C MET A 1 -8.72 -7.51 30.96
N VAL A 2 -8.53 -8.52 30.11
CA VAL A 2 -9.52 -8.91 29.10
C VAL A 2 -10.78 -9.38 29.83
N ASP A 3 -11.95 -8.83 29.46
CA ASP A 3 -13.23 -9.35 29.92
C ASP A 3 -13.48 -10.69 29.22
N ILE A 4 -13.42 -11.76 29.99
CA ILE A 4 -13.55 -13.13 29.47
C ILE A 4 -14.94 -13.39 28.91
N GLU A 5 -16.00 -12.80 29.47
CA GLU A 5 -17.38 -12.99 28.98
C GLU A 5 -17.58 -12.29 27.65
N ASP A 6 -17.04 -11.07 27.49
CA ASP A 6 -17.08 -10.33 26.23
C ASP A 6 -16.25 -11.05 25.15
N PHE A 7 -15.03 -11.51 25.49
CA PHE A 7 -14.19 -12.31 24.58
C PHE A 7 -14.91 -13.57 24.09
N GLN A 8 -15.54 -14.33 25.00
CA GLN A 8 -16.28 -15.55 24.64
C GLN A 8 -17.49 -15.23 23.76
N THR A 9 -18.16 -14.10 24.00
CA THR A 9 -19.32 -13.66 23.22
C THR A 9 -18.90 -13.31 21.80
N GLN A 10 -17.81 -12.56 21.63
CA GLN A 10 -17.23 -12.22 20.33
C GLN A 10 -16.76 -13.47 19.58
N ALA A 11 -16.04 -14.37 20.25
CA ALA A 11 -15.59 -15.64 19.64
C ALA A 11 -16.77 -16.49 19.16
N ARG A 12 -17.83 -16.60 19.95
CA ARG A 12 -19.05 -17.32 19.57
C ARG A 12 -19.75 -16.66 18.38
N GLY A 13 -19.79 -15.32 18.33
CA GLY A 13 -20.31 -14.57 17.20
C GLY A 13 -19.59 -14.94 15.91
N LEU A 14 -18.26 -14.93 15.91
CA LEU A 14 -17.43 -15.31 14.76
C LEU A 14 -17.66 -16.76 14.30
N VAL A 15 -17.75 -17.70 15.24
CA VAL A 15 -18.01 -19.12 14.90
C VAL A 15 -19.36 -19.30 14.25
N ASN A 16 -20.38 -18.58 14.74
CA ASN A 16 -21.78 -18.70 14.27
C ASN A 16 -22.06 -17.87 13.01
N ASP A 17 -21.16 -16.97 12.61
CA ASP A 17 -21.33 -16.18 11.39
C ASP A 17 -21.26 -17.07 10.15
N ARG A 18 -22.42 -17.22 9.47
CA ARG A 18 -22.55 -18.06 8.28
C ARG A 18 -22.01 -17.40 7.00
N SER A 19 -21.74 -16.11 7.03
CA SER A 19 -21.12 -15.38 5.91
C SER A 19 -19.63 -15.63 5.80
N LEU A 20 -18.99 -16.10 6.89
CA LEU A 20 -17.56 -16.37 6.96
C LEU A 20 -17.24 -17.83 6.57
N GLY A 21 -16.31 -18.02 5.65
CA GLY A 21 -15.69 -19.30 5.36
C GLY A 21 -14.81 -19.82 6.51
N TYR A 22 -14.44 -21.09 6.46
CA TYR A 22 -13.63 -21.74 7.51
C TYR A 22 -12.34 -21.00 7.83
N ASP A 23 -11.53 -20.70 6.81
CA ASP A 23 -10.24 -19.99 6.99
C ASP A 23 -10.43 -18.56 7.52
N GLN A 24 -11.47 -17.87 7.10
CA GLN A 24 -11.81 -16.54 7.59
C GLN A 24 -12.18 -16.57 9.08
N LYS A 25 -12.93 -17.59 9.52
CA LYS A 25 -13.23 -17.78 10.95
C LYS A 25 -11.97 -18.02 11.77
N LEU A 26 -11.06 -18.89 11.30
CA LEU A 26 -9.78 -19.14 11.98
C LEU A 26 -8.95 -17.87 12.11
N ARG A 27 -8.84 -17.09 11.04
CA ARG A 27 -8.06 -15.83 11.05
C ARG A 27 -8.66 -14.80 11.99
N ARG A 28 -9.97 -14.60 11.95
CA ARG A 28 -10.65 -13.64 12.85
C ARG A 28 -10.60 -14.07 14.31
N LEU A 29 -10.68 -15.37 14.61
CA LEU A 29 -10.48 -15.87 15.96
C LEU A 29 -9.04 -15.67 16.43
N SER A 30 -8.06 -15.90 15.55
CA SER A 30 -6.65 -15.59 15.83
C SER A 30 -6.46 -14.10 16.12
N SER A 31 -7.03 -13.21 15.29
CA SER A 31 -6.98 -11.76 15.51
C SER A 31 -7.61 -11.35 16.82
N LEU A 32 -8.77 -11.93 17.17
CA LEU A 32 -9.43 -11.67 18.45
C LEU A 32 -8.53 -12.04 19.63
N ALA A 33 -7.85 -13.20 19.56
CA ALA A 33 -6.93 -13.63 20.60
C ALA A 33 -5.70 -12.72 20.71
N VAL A 34 -5.14 -12.31 19.58
CA VAL A 34 -3.96 -11.44 19.54
C VAL A 34 -4.30 -10.02 20.02
N ASN A 35 -5.49 -9.52 19.73
CA ASN A 35 -5.97 -8.23 20.22
C ASN A 35 -6.23 -8.18 21.74
N ALA A 36 -6.22 -9.33 22.40
CA ALA A 36 -6.25 -9.40 23.85
C ALA A 36 -4.89 -9.10 24.52
N LEU A 37 -3.80 -8.99 23.75
CA LEU A 37 -2.50 -8.56 24.27
C LEU A 37 -2.57 -7.11 24.74
N PRO A 38 -1.83 -6.76 25.80
CA PRO A 38 -1.74 -5.37 26.25
C PRO A 38 -1.21 -4.47 25.13
N TYR A 39 -1.83 -3.29 25.01
CA TYR A 39 -1.32 -2.25 24.13
C TYR A 39 -0.01 -1.67 24.72
N PRO A 40 0.98 -1.27 23.89
CA PRO A 40 2.17 -0.59 24.38
C PRO A 40 1.83 0.65 25.22
N GLU A 41 2.66 0.97 26.21
CA GLU A 41 2.49 2.15 27.04
C GLU A 41 2.62 3.43 26.19
N LEU A 42 1.66 4.32 26.34
CA LEU A 42 1.62 5.64 25.69
C LEU A 42 1.46 6.74 26.72
N SER A 43 1.93 7.96 26.40
CA SER A 43 1.59 9.12 27.22
C SER A 43 0.07 9.35 27.22
N PRO A 44 -0.49 10.00 28.25
CA PRO A 44 -1.92 10.32 28.29
C PRO A 44 -2.39 11.11 27.07
N LEU A 45 -1.57 12.05 26.55
CA LEU A 45 -1.89 12.85 25.37
C LEU A 45 -1.92 11.99 24.09
N CYS A 46 -0.97 11.07 23.93
CA CYS A 46 -0.93 10.16 22.81
C CYS A 46 -2.14 9.20 22.83
N ALA A 47 -2.46 8.63 24.00
CA ALA A 47 -3.63 7.77 24.17
C ALA A 47 -4.95 8.51 23.87
N GLU A 48 -5.10 9.77 24.32
CA GLU A 48 -6.26 10.62 23.99
C GLU A 48 -6.35 10.92 22.49
N ALA A 49 -5.23 11.26 21.85
CA ALA A 49 -5.17 11.51 20.41
C ALA A 49 -5.54 10.27 19.59
N LEU A 50 -5.11 9.08 20.03
CA LEU A 50 -5.44 7.79 19.42
C LEU A 50 -6.95 7.49 19.57
N GLN A 51 -7.51 7.66 20.76
CA GLN A 51 -8.94 7.49 21.03
C GLN A 51 -9.79 8.47 20.23
N ALA A 52 -9.33 9.71 20.10
CA ALA A 52 -9.98 10.76 19.30
C ALA A 52 -9.78 10.60 17.78
N ARG A 53 -9.00 9.60 17.35
CA ARG A 53 -8.70 9.30 15.95
C ARG A 53 -8.02 10.42 15.16
N VAL A 54 -7.32 11.32 15.87
CA VAL A 54 -6.41 12.29 15.25
C VAL A 54 -5.15 11.59 14.78
N ILE A 55 -4.69 10.61 15.57
CA ILE A 55 -3.65 9.68 15.17
C ILE A 55 -4.23 8.26 15.12
N CYS A 56 -3.68 7.41 14.28
CA CYS A 56 -4.19 6.06 14.06
C CYS A 56 -3.04 5.06 13.97
N ASP A 57 -3.24 3.89 14.57
CA ASP A 57 -2.37 2.74 14.44
C ASP A 57 -2.90 1.79 13.37
N MET A 58 -2.06 1.41 12.42
CA MET A 58 -2.41 0.57 11.28
C MET A 58 -1.90 -0.87 11.40
N TYR A 59 -1.65 -1.35 12.60
CA TYR A 59 -1.34 -2.77 12.73
C TYR A 59 -2.56 -3.68 12.50
N GLU A 60 -3.73 -3.09 12.32
CA GLU A 60 -5.01 -3.74 11.95
C GLU A 60 -5.48 -4.82 12.93
N GLY A 61 -5.03 -4.75 14.16
CA GLY A 61 -5.38 -5.71 15.19
C GLY A 61 -4.82 -7.11 14.97
N ASN A 62 -3.89 -7.28 14.05
CA ASN A 62 -3.31 -8.57 13.71
C ASN A 62 -1.83 -8.64 14.08
N ARG A 63 -1.46 -9.65 14.86
CA ARG A 63 -0.07 -10.03 15.11
C ARG A 63 0.85 -8.85 15.52
N PRO A 64 0.56 -8.12 16.61
CA PRO A 64 1.34 -6.95 17.03
C PRO A 64 2.80 -7.28 17.39
N PHE A 65 3.17 -8.55 17.40
CA PHE A 65 4.49 -9.08 17.63
C PHE A 65 5.27 -9.38 16.33
N THR A 66 4.76 -8.95 15.17
CA THR A 66 5.45 -9.05 13.87
C THR A 66 5.54 -7.68 13.21
N PRO A 67 6.58 -7.42 12.37
CA PRO A 67 6.59 -6.23 11.56
C PRO A 67 5.37 -6.18 10.64
N ARG A 68 4.92 -4.97 10.32
CA ARG A 68 3.81 -4.78 9.39
C ARG A 68 4.14 -5.31 7.99
N TYR A 69 5.30 -4.96 7.48
CA TYR A 69 5.79 -5.42 6.19
C TYR A 69 7.18 -6.03 6.32
N VAL A 70 7.33 -7.23 5.78
CA VAL A 70 8.58 -7.97 5.74
C VAL A 70 8.90 -8.28 4.29
N LEU A 71 10.07 -7.85 3.82
CA LEU A 71 10.54 -7.99 2.46
C LEU A 71 11.84 -8.82 2.43
N PRO A 72 11.75 -10.15 2.40
CA PRO A 72 12.94 -11.00 2.40
C PRO A 72 13.79 -10.83 1.15
N ASP A 73 15.07 -11.11 1.27
CA ASP A 73 15.99 -11.26 0.14
C ASP A 73 15.77 -12.62 -0.56
N TYR A 74 14.78 -12.67 -1.45
CA TYR A 74 14.47 -13.87 -2.24
C TYR A 74 15.64 -14.28 -3.14
N ALA A 75 16.41 -13.31 -3.66
CA ALA A 75 17.56 -13.59 -4.50
C ALA A 75 18.66 -14.33 -3.72
N LYS A 76 18.92 -13.91 -2.47
CA LYS A 76 19.84 -14.63 -1.57
C LYS A 76 19.31 -16.03 -1.24
N ALA A 77 18.00 -16.14 -0.94
CA ALA A 77 17.37 -17.41 -0.63
C ALA A 77 17.48 -18.41 -1.80
N LEU A 78 17.19 -17.98 -3.02
CA LEU A 78 17.32 -18.82 -4.22
C LEU A 78 18.78 -19.27 -4.48
N ARG A 79 19.76 -18.40 -4.19
CA ARG A 79 21.18 -18.75 -4.38
C ARG A 79 21.72 -19.71 -3.32
N ASN A 80 21.26 -19.58 -2.08
CA ASN A 80 21.89 -20.26 -0.93
C ASN A 80 21.02 -21.37 -0.32
N GLY A 81 19.75 -21.46 -0.72
CA GLY A 81 18.77 -22.25 0.02
C GLY A 81 18.28 -21.54 1.29
N VAL A 82 17.44 -22.22 2.04
CA VAL A 82 16.90 -21.80 3.35
C VAL A 82 16.95 -22.99 4.32
N ALA A 83 17.92 -23.02 5.21
CA ALA A 83 18.20 -24.19 6.06
C ALA A 83 17.02 -24.52 7.00
N TYR A 84 16.39 -23.52 7.57
CA TYR A 84 15.21 -23.70 8.44
C TYR A 84 14.05 -24.42 7.75
N LEU A 85 13.87 -24.19 6.44
CA LEU A 85 12.82 -24.82 5.64
C LEU A 85 13.30 -26.08 4.90
N GLU A 86 14.55 -26.49 5.11
CA GLU A 86 15.18 -27.61 4.39
C GLU A 86 15.10 -27.45 2.87
N LEU A 87 15.19 -26.20 2.39
CA LEU A 87 15.16 -25.87 0.96
C LEU A 87 16.57 -25.70 0.41
N GLU A 88 16.95 -26.59 -0.50
CA GLU A 88 18.18 -26.46 -1.28
C GLU A 88 18.02 -25.43 -2.41
N PRO A 89 19.11 -24.82 -2.92
CA PRO A 89 19.07 -23.94 -4.07
C PRO A 89 18.42 -24.64 -5.29
N PRO A 90 17.43 -23.99 -5.96
CA PRO A 90 16.72 -24.58 -7.09
C PRO A 90 17.64 -24.78 -8.30
N GLN A 91 17.43 -25.88 -9.04
CA GLN A 91 18.25 -26.26 -10.19
C GLN A 91 17.61 -25.88 -11.53
N ASN A 92 16.34 -25.59 -11.56
CA ASN A 92 15.55 -25.25 -12.74
C ASN A 92 14.37 -24.35 -12.39
N LEU A 93 13.61 -23.92 -13.40
CA LEU A 93 12.49 -23.00 -13.23
C LEU A 93 11.36 -23.60 -12.37
N ASP A 94 11.03 -24.88 -12.52
CA ASP A 94 9.96 -25.50 -11.72
C ASP A 94 10.34 -25.54 -10.23
N ASP A 95 11.60 -25.85 -9.93
CA ASP A 95 12.13 -25.83 -8.56
C ASP A 95 12.08 -24.39 -7.98
N ALA A 96 12.49 -23.39 -8.79
CA ALA A 96 12.48 -21.99 -8.36
C ALA A 96 11.06 -21.48 -8.06
N LEU A 97 10.08 -21.82 -8.89
CA LEU A 97 8.68 -21.48 -8.68
C LEU A 97 8.11 -22.14 -7.42
N ALA A 98 8.41 -23.42 -7.19
CA ALA A 98 8.00 -24.12 -5.97
C ALA A 98 8.67 -23.53 -4.72
N PHE A 99 9.98 -23.26 -4.78
CA PHE A 99 10.75 -22.63 -3.71
C PHE A 99 10.14 -21.28 -3.28
N LEU A 100 9.82 -20.42 -4.25
CA LEU A 100 9.22 -19.11 -3.98
C LEU A 100 7.86 -19.22 -3.28
N ILE A 101 6.99 -20.15 -3.67
CA ILE A 101 5.70 -20.38 -3.01
C ILE A 101 5.91 -20.82 -1.57
N ILE A 102 6.82 -21.74 -1.32
CA ILE A 102 7.09 -22.27 0.02
C ILE A 102 7.63 -21.15 0.91
N LEU A 103 8.69 -20.46 0.48
CA LEU A 103 9.29 -19.38 1.27
C LEU A 103 8.28 -18.24 1.53
N TYR A 104 7.55 -17.81 0.50
CA TYR A 104 6.54 -16.77 0.65
C TYR A 104 5.48 -17.13 1.69
N SER A 105 5.02 -18.39 1.70
CA SER A 105 4.01 -18.85 2.66
C SER A 105 4.46 -18.76 4.13
N GLN A 106 5.77 -18.66 4.37
CA GLN A 106 6.37 -18.60 5.72
C GLN A 106 6.74 -17.16 6.14
N VAL A 107 6.56 -16.17 5.26
CA VAL A 107 6.85 -14.77 5.60
C VAL A 107 5.72 -14.23 6.50
N PRO A 108 6.02 -13.67 7.68
CA PRO A 108 5.01 -13.11 8.56
C PRO A 108 4.45 -11.79 8.02
N SER A 109 3.21 -11.50 8.34
CA SER A 109 2.56 -10.23 8.00
C SER A 109 1.43 -9.92 8.98
N VAL A 110 1.15 -8.65 9.20
CA VAL A 110 -0.07 -8.20 9.89
C VAL A 110 -1.29 -8.22 8.97
N THR A 111 -1.09 -8.21 7.65
CA THR A 111 -2.15 -8.46 6.66
C THR A 111 -2.46 -9.95 6.58
N THR A 112 -3.48 -10.31 5.84
CA THR A 112 -3.92 -11.72 5.74
C THR A 112 -2.81 -12.62 5.20
N TYR A 113 -2.09 -12.14 4.18
CA TYR A 113 -0.94 -12.81 3.57
C TYR A 113 0.24 -11.86 3.45
N PRO A 114 1.46 -12.37 3.25
CA PRO A 114 2.63 -11.53 2.98
C PRO A 114 2.40 -10.62 1.76
N VAL A 115 3.12 -9.50 1.70
CA VAL A 115 2.88 -8.47 0.68
C VAL A 115 3.85 -8.51 -0.49
N TYR A 116 4.95 -9.28 -0.41
CA TYR A 116 6.02 -9.22 -1.40
C TYR A 116 6.49 -10.59 -1.87
N PHE A 117 6.38 -10.83 -3.19
CA PHE A 117 6.89 -12.04 -3.86
C PHE A 117 8.29 -11.90 -4.45
N GLY A 118 8.84 -10.69 -4.47
CA GLY A 118 10.13 -10.39 -5.09
C GLY A 118 10.00 -9.68 -6.45
N ASP A 119 11.16 -9.35 -7.02
CA ASP A 119 11.31 -8.88 -8.39
C ASP A 119 11.27 -10.10 -9.32
N LEU A 120 10.04 -10.53 -9.68
CA LEU A 120 9.82 -11.88 -10.25
C LEU A 120 10.57 -12.15 -11.54
N ASP A 121 10.67 -11.17 -12.44
CA ASP A 121 11.42 -11.35 -13.68
C ASP A 121 12.92 -11.53 -13.41
N ALA A 122 13.51 -10.68 -12.56
CA ALA A 122 14.91 -10.78 -12.18
C ALA A 122 15.23 -12.08 -11.43
N LEU A 123 14.30 -12.56 -10.58
CA LEU A 123 14.46 -13.81 -9.83
C LEU A 123 14.36 -15.05 -10.71
N LEU A 124 13.52 -15.04 -11.73
CA LEU A 124 13.21 -16.22 -12.54
C LEU A 124 13.98 -16.29 -13.86
N GLU A 125 14.40 -15.15 -14.43
CA GLU A 125 15.16 -15.12 -15.69
C GLU A 125 16.41 -16.03 -15.70
N PRO A 126 17.19 -16.16 -14.60
CA PRO A 126 18.34 -17.07 -14.56
C PRO A 126 18.01 -18.55 -14.75
N TYR A 127 16.74 -18.95 -14.58
CA TYR A 127 16.28 -20.33 -14.74
C TYR A 127 15.60 -20.57 -16.10
N VAL A 128 15.52 -19.55 -16.96
CA VAL A 128 14.97 -19.67 -18.32
C VAL A 128 16.08 -19.99 -19.28
N THR A 129 16.14 -21.26 -19.71
CA THR A 129 17.16 -21.77 -20.64
C THR A 129 16.74 -21.52 -22.09
N ASP A 130 17.71 -21.55 -23.00
CA ASP A 130 17.48 -21.31 -24.44
C ASP A 130 16.59 -22.39 -25.11
N ASP A 131 16.58 -23.59 -24.57
CA ASP A 131 15.75 -24.71 -25.07
C ASP A 131 14.29 -24.64 -24.58
N LEU A 132 14.00 -23.79 -23.55
CA LEU A 132 12.63 -23.58 -23.11
C LEU A 132 11.89 -22.64 -24.07
N SER A 133 10.86 -23.15 -24.74
CA SER A 133 10.01 -22.31 -25.61
C SER A 133 9.17 -21.30 -24.81
N ASP A 134 8.76 -20.19 -25.45
CA ASP A 134 7.89 -19.20 -24.81
C ASP A 134 6.53 -19.79 -24.41
N ALA A 135 6.01 -20.74 -25.19
CA ALA A 135 4.77 -21.44 -24.85
C ALA A 135 4.88 -22.29 -23.57
N GLU A 136 6.03 -22.94 -23.37
CA GLU A 136 6.32 -23.70 -22.15
C GLU A 136 6.54 -22.78 -20.96
N LEU A 137 7.25 -21.66 -21.15
CA LEU A 137 7.41 -20.62 -20.13
C LEU A 137 6.05 -20.07 -19.70
N ASP A 138 5.20 -19.68 -20.66
CA ASP A 138 3.84 -19.22 -20.39
C ASP A 138 3.02 -20.27 -19.61
N ALA A 139 3.14 -21.55 -19.97
CA ALA A 139 2.43 -22.63 -19.28
C ALA A 139 2.91 -22.84 -17.83
N LYS A 140 4.22 -22.69 -17.57
CA LYS A 140 4.78 -22.77 -16.21
C LYS A 140 4.35 -21.58 -15.36
N LEU A 141 4.51 -20.34 -15.86
CA LEU A 141 4.08 -19.13 -15.17
C LEU A 141 2.56 -19.10 -14.97
N ARG A 142 1.78 -19.59 -15.93
CA ARG A 142 0.33 -19.71 -15.78
C ARG A 142 -0.06 -20.58 -14.58
N ARG A 143 0.60 -21.72 -14.37
CA ARG A 143 0.36 -22.58 -13.21
C ARG A 143 0.74 -21.87 -11.92
N PHE A 144 1.87 -21.20 -11.90
CA PHE A 144 2.33 -20.42 -10.75
C PHE A 144 1.34 -19.31 -10.40
N TRP A 145 0.85 -18.53 -11.38
CA TRP A 145 -0.18 -17.49 -11.18
C TRP A 145 -1.46 -18.05 -10.57
N ILE A 146 -1.93 -19.19 -11.06
CA ILE A 146 -3.11 -19.87 -10.51
C ILE A 146 -2.86 -20.28 -9.06
N GLN A 147 -1.68 -20.79 -8.74
CA GLN A 147 -1.33 -21.16 -7.37
C GLN A 147 -1.31 -19.94 -6.46
N LEU A 148 -0.70 -18.84 -6.87
CA LEU A 148 -0.66 -17.60 -6.09
C LEU A 148 -2.08 -17.11 -5.74
N ASP A 149 -2.96 -16.97 -6.72
CA ASP A 149 -4.32 -16.47 -6.51
C ASP A 149 -5.19 -17.43 -5.68
N ARG A 150 -4.94 -18.73 -5.72
CA ARG A 150 -5.72 -19.73 -4.98
C ARG A 150 -5.21 -19.98 -3.56
N LEU A 151 -3.90 -19.93 -3.36
CA LEU A 151 -3.26 -20.16 -2.06
C LEU A 151 -3.26 -18.89 -1.21
N PHE A 152 -3.11 -17.72 -1.85
CA PHE A 152 -2.94 -16.44 -1.19
C PHE A 152 -3.94 -15.40 -1.72
N PRO A 153 -5.26 -15.59 -1.52
CA PRO A 153 -6.29 -14.74 -2.11
C PRO A 153 -6.41 -13.38 -1.39
N ASP A 154 -5.40 -12.54 -1.61
CA ASP A 154 -5.30 -11.20 -1.04
C ASP A 154 -4.72 -10.23 -2.07
N ALA A 155 -5.46 -9.20 -2.43
CA ALA A 155 -5.03 -8.18 -3.40
C ALA A 155 -3.82 -7.34 -2.93
N PHE A 156 -3.39 -7.48 -1.70
CA PHE A 156 -2.16 -6.87 -1.20
C PHE A 156 -0.89 -7.67 -1.55
N ALA A 157 -1.04 -8.95 -1.91
CA ALA A 157 0.06 -9.78 -2.38
C ALA A 157 0.59 -9.26 -3.72
N HIS A 158 1.85 -8.87 -3.78
CA HIS A 158 2.43 -8.03 -4.83
C HIS A 158 3.79 -8.56 -5.32
N ALA A 159 4.07 -8.36 -6.58
CA ALA A 159 5.38 -8.58 -7.18
C ALA A 159 5.80 -7.39 -8.03
N ASP A 160 7.10 -7.11 -8.05
CA ASP A 160 7.68 -6.13 -8.93
C ASP A 160 8.29 -6.80 -10.18
N VAL A 161 8.40 -6.05 -11.26
CA VAL A 161 9.04 -6.46 -12.51
C VAL A 161 9.74 -5.25 -13.17
N GLY A 162 10.70 -5.52 -14.06
CA GLY A 162 11.50 -4.52 -14.75
C GLY A 162 12.66 -3.98 -13.89
N PRO A 163 13.33 -2.90 -14.31
CA PRO A 163 13.08 -2.06 -15.48
C PRO A 163 13.59 -2.64 -16.83
N ARG A 164 14.22 -3.81 -16.80
CA ARG A 164 14.81 -4.46 -17.98
C ARG A 164 13.79 -5.34 -18.71
N ASP A 165 13.94 -5.40 -20.02
CA ASP A 165 13.18 -6.36 -20.82
C ASP A 165 13.77 -7.77 -20.70
N GLY A 166 12.92 -8.79 -20.80
CA GLY A 166 13.31 -10.18 -20.69
C GLY A 166 12.17 -11.13 -21.08
N ARG A 167 12.47 -12.41 -21.16
CA ARG A 167 11.47 -13.43 -21.53
C ARG A 167 10.42 -13.60 -20.44
N VAL A 168 10.82 -13.53 -19.18
CA VAL A 168 9.91 -13.69 -18.03
C VAL A 168 8.90 -12.57 -17.99
N ILE A 169 9.32 -11.29 -18.03
CA ILE A 169 8.40 -10.16 -17.96
C ILE A 169 7.40 -10.15 -19.12
N ARG A 170 7.84 -10.49 -20.35
CA ARG A 170 6.96 -10.62 -21.51
C ARG A 170 5.95 -11.76 -21.35
N SER A 171 6.37 -12.87 -20.77
CA SER A 171 5.49 -13.99 -20.42
C SER A 171 4.48 -13.60 -19.33
N ILE A 172 4.91 -12.87 -18.29
CA ILE A 172 4.04 -12.36 -17.24
C ILE A 172 2.88 -11.55 -17.86
N TRP A 173 3.15 -10.63 -18.78
CA TRP A 173 2.08 -9.85 -19.43
C TRP A 173 1.09 -10.73 -20.22
N ARG A 174 1.57 -11.74 -20.97
CA ARG A 174 0.70 -12.67 -21.68
C ARG A 174 -0.16 -13.51 -20.74
N VAL A 175 0.44 -14.04 -19.67
CA VAL A 175 -0.25 -14.84 -18.65
C VAL A 175 -1.29 -14.02 -17.92
N GLU A 176 -0.93 -12.80 -17.51
CA GLU A 176 -1.82 -11.89 -16.79
C GLU A 176 -3.07 -11.56 -17.60
N ARG A 177 -2.91 -11.14 -18.87
CA ARG A 177 -4.05 -10.88 -19.77
C ARG A 177 -4.90 -12.12 -20.02
N SER A 178 -4.28 -13.29 -20.07
CA SER A 178 -5.00 -14.56 -20.28
C SER A 178 -5.82 -15.00 -19.07
N LEU A 179 -5.31 -14.79 -17.86
CA LEU A 179 -5.96 -15.26 -16.61
C LEU A 179 -6.89 -14.21 -15.99
N ARG A 180 -6.52 -12.93 -16.09
CA ARG A 180 -7.29 -11.80 -15.53
C ARG A 180 -7.61 -12.05 -14.05
N GLN A 181 -6.57 -12.26 -13.24
CA GLN A 181 -6.68 -12.54 -11.81
C GLN A 181 -6.42 -11.30 -10.97
N VAL A 182 -6.83 -11.31 -9.71
CA VAL A 182 -6.53 -10.25 -8.74
C VAL A 182 -5.10 -10.39 -8.22
N VAL A 183 -4.68 -11.62 -7.92
CA VAL A 183 -3.36 -11.93 -7.34
C VAL A 183 -2.47 -12.61 -8.38
N PRO A 184 -1.18 -12.23 -8.44
CA PRO A 184 -0.52 -11.15 -7.72
C PRO A 184 -0.89 -9.77 -8.26
N ASN A 185 -0.83 -8.75 -7.41
CA ASN A 185 -0.73 -7.37 -7.86
C ASN A 185 0.66 -7.13 -8.45
N LEU A 186 0.82 -6.15 -9.35
CA LEU A 186 2.06 -5.95 -10.09
C LEU A 186 2.49 -4.48 -10.15
N THR A 187 3.80 -4.25 -10.09
CA THR A 187 4.43 -2.96 -10.35
C THR A 187 5.49 -3.12 -11.43
N LEU A 188 5.45 -2.26 -12.45
CA LEU A 188 6.53 -2.10 -13.42
C LEU A 188 7.48 -0.99 -12.98
N LYS A 189 8.73 -1.33 -12.73
CA LYS A 189 9.82 -0.37 -12.52
C LYS A 189 10.16 0.27 -13.88
N VAL A 190 10.08 1.60 -13.95
CA VAL A 190 10.35 2.34 -15.20
C VAL A 190 11.56 3.23 -15.02
N SER A 191 12.56 3.04 -15.89
CA SER A 191 13.75 3.90 -16.03
C SER A 191 13.76 4.57 -17.41
N PRO A 192 14.67 5.54 -17.64
CA PRO A 192 14.87 6.10 -18.98
C PRO A 192 15.21 5.03 -20.04
N GLU A 193 15.88 3.94 -19.64
CA GLU A 193 16.32 2.85 -20.49
C GLU A 193 15.27 1.77 -20.72
N THR A 194 14.16 1.79 -19.99
CA THR A 194 13.07 0.82 -20.18
C THR A 194 12.48 0.99 -21.60
N PRO A 195 12.42 -0.08 -22.43
CA PRO A 195 11.90 0.02 -23.78
C PRO A 195 10.45 0.49 -23.84
N ASP A 196 10.13 1.38 -24.79
CA ASP A 196 8.77 1.91 -24.95
C ASP A 196 7.75 0.83 -25.29
N ASP A 197 8.12 -0.19 -26.06
CA ASP A 197 7.26 -1.31 -26.40
C ASP A 197 6.97 -2.21 -25.16
N LEU A 198 7.90 -2.29 -24.20
CA LEU A 198 7.63 -2.97 -22.93
C LEU A 198 6.62 -2.17 -22.08
N ILE A 199 6.76 -0.83 -22.02
CA ILE A 199 5.79 0.04 -21.32
C ILE A 199 4.42 -0.04 -22.02
N GLU A 200 4.39 -0.03 -23.36
CA GLU A 200 3.14 -0.16 -24.12
C GLU A 200 2.44 -1.50 -23.86
N ASP A 201 3.20 -2.60 -23.76
CA ASP A 201 2.64 -3.92 -23.45
C ASP A 201 2.07 -3.96 -22.02
N ALA A 202 2.74 -3.29 -21.07
CA ALA A 202 2.24 -3.09 -19.72
C ALA A 202 0.95 -2.22 -19.71
N VAL A 203 0.88 -1.15 -20.49
CA VAL A 203 -0.34 -0.32 -20.66
C VAL A 203 -1.51 -1.15 -21.18
N ARG A 204 -1.30 -1.99 -22.21
CA ARG A 204 -2.32 -2.93 -22.69
C ARG A 204 -2.81 -3.85 -21.57
N THR A 205 -1.89 -4.29 -20.72
CA THR A 205 -2.21 -5.16 -19.59
C THR A 205 -3.04 -4.41 -18.54
N VAL A 206 -2.71 -3.14 -18.24
CA VAL A 206 -3.55 -2.28 -17.35
C VAL A 206 -4.97 -2.16 -17.87
N PHE A 207 -5.15 -1.96 -19.16
CA PHE A 207 -6.48 -1.80 -19.78
C PHE A 207 -7.37 -3.06 -19.68
N GLU A 208 -6.76 -4.23 -19.45
CA GLU A 208 -7.48 -5.49 -19.33
C GLU A 208 -7.62 -5.98 -17.88
N THR A 209 -6.64 -5.67 -17.03
CA THR A 209 -6.52 -6.28 -15.69
C THR A 209 -6.39 -5.28 -14.55
N GLY A 210 -6.29 -3.96 -14.83
CA GLY A 210 -6.03 -2.94 -13.84
C GLY A 210 -4.61 -2.98 -13.24
N LYS A 211 -3.68 -3.74 -13.83
CA LYS A 211 -2.27 -3.90 -13.45
C LYS A 211 -1.37 -3.83 -14.68
N PRO A 212 -0.11 -3.40 -14.54
CA PRO A 212 0.62 -3.01 -13.34
C PRO A 212 0.42 -1.55 -12.93
N HIS A 213 1.12 -1.17 -11.84
CA HIS A 213 1.50 0.20 -11.53
C HIS A 213 2.79 0.56 -12.26
N PHE A 214 3.06 1.87 -12.35
CA PHE A 214 4.28 2.41 -12.94
C PHE A 214 5.05 3.18 -11.88
N VAL A 215 6.25 2.72 -11.51
CA VAL A 215 7.08 3.41 -10.53
C VAL A 215 8.31 4.05 -11.18
N ASN A 216 8.69 5.20 -10.66
CA ASN A 216 9.88 5.95 -11.03
C ASN A 216 11.12 5.29 -10.44
N HIS A 217 11.73 4.36 -11.19
CA HIS A 217 12.88 3.61 -10.72
C HIS A 217 14.03 4.50 -10.24
N PRO A 218 14.46 5.57 -10.95
CA PRO A 218 15.48 6.48 -10.45
C PRO A 218 15.16 7.12 -9.10
N MET A 219 13.91 7.53 -8.84
CA MET A 219 13.51 8.09 -7.54
C MET A 219 13.58 7.06 -6.43
N MET A 220 13.13 5.83 -6.72
CA MET A 220 13.18 4.73 -5.76
C MET A 220 14.62 4.36 -5.39
N VAL A 221 15.50 4.31 -6.39
CA VAL A 221 16.94 4.03 -6.17
C VAL A 221 17.60 5.14 -5.35
N ALA A 222 17.23 6.40 -5.57
CA ALA A 222 17.77 7.53 -4.79
C ALA A 222 17.40 7.41 -3.30
N ASP A 223 16.20 6.94 -2.97
CA ASP A 223 15.73 6.84 -1.58
C ASP A 223 16.16 5.52 -0.90
N HIS A 224 16.14 4.41 -1.62
CA HIS A 224 16.25 3.07 -1.04
C HIS A 224 17.49 2.29 -1.49
N GLY A 225 18.17 2.73 -2.56
CA GLY A 225 19.18 1.94 -3.27
C GLY A 225 18.52 0.96 -4.27
N GLU A 226 19.32 0.18 -4.98
CA GLU A 226 18.87 -0.74 -6.03
C GLU A 226 17.91 -1.83 -5.52
N GLU A 227 18.07 -2.27 -4.26
CA GLU A 227 17.29 -3.33 -3.63
C GLU A 227 16.07 -2.76 -2.90
N TYR A 228 15.04 -2.40 -3.66
CA TYR A 228 13.77 -1.89 -3.12
C TYR A 228 12.57 -2.65 -3.72
N ALA A 229 11.45 -2.54 -3.04
CA ALA A 229 10.16 -3.03 -3.49
C ALA A 229 9.10 -1.95 -3.39
N ALA A 230 8.14 -1.96 -4.34
CA ALA A 230 6.92 -1.17 -4.29
C ALA A 230 5.73 -2.14 -4.19
N VAL A 231 5.11 -2.26 -3.01
CA VAL A 231 4.22 -3.38 -2.69
C VAL A 231 2.92 -2.95 -2.02
N SER A 232 1.92 -3.81 -2.07
CA SER A 232 0.61 -3.61 -1.42
C SER A 232 -0.07 -2.30 -1.89
N CYS A 233 -0.23 -1.33 -0.99
CA CYS A 233 -0.77 -0.01 -1.30
C CYS A 233 0.31 0.97 -1.77
N TYR A 234 1.27 0.52 -2.61
CA TYR A 234 2.40 1.31 -3.12
C TYR A 234 3.43 1.69 -2.04
N ASN A 235 3.60 0.84 -1.06
CA ASN A 235 4.61 1.02 -0.04
C ASN A 235 5.99 0.79 -0.64
N SER A 236 6.83 1.82 -0.59
CA SER A 236 8.21 1.76 -1.08
C SER A 236 9.15 1.47 0.09
N LEU A 237 9.82 0.34 0.07
CA LEU A 237 10.64 -0.14 1.19
C LEU A 237 11.88 -0.87 0.69
N LYS A 238 12.91 -0.95 1.52
CA LYS A 238 14.14 -1.70 1.22
C LYS A 238 13.88 -3.20 1.27
N VAL A 239 14.34 -3.94 0.26
CA VAL A 239 14.45 -5.40 0.31
C VAL A 239 15.44 -5.81 1.39
N ARG A 240 15.30 -6.98 1.97
CA ARG A 240 15.99 -7.43 3.18
C ARG A 240 15.63 -6.60 4.42
N GLY A 241 14.55 -5.83 4.32
CA GLY A 241 14.02 -4.91 5.32
C GLY A 241 12.51 -4.95 5.38
N GLY A 242 11.92 -3.78 5.55
CA GLY A 242 10.49 -3.62 5.63
C GLY A 242 10.07 -2.43 6.50
N ALA A 243 8.88 -2.54 7.07
CA ALA A 243 8.36 -1.55 8.01
C ALA A 243 7.96 -2.21 9.33
N HIS A 244 8.44 -1.68 10.45
CA HIS A 244 8.04 -2.14 11.78
C HIS A 244 6.54 -1.97 11.99
N SER A 245 6.02 -0.79 11.69
CA SER A 245 4.61 -0.45 11.77
C SER A 245 4.27 0.68 10.79
N LEU A 246 2.99 0.99 10.69
CA LEU A 246 2.46 2.15 9.99
C LEU A 246 1.54 2.89 10.96
N VAL A 247 1.94 4.09 11.33
CA VAL A 247 1.13 5.02 12.12
C VAL A 247 0.67 6.17 11.22
N ARG A 248 -0.48 6.78 11.51
CA ARG A 248 -1.06 7.79 10.62
C ARG A 248 -1.54 9.02 11.37
N LEU A 249 -1.35 10.18 10.76
CA LEU A 249 -1.95 11.45 11.13
C LEU A 249 -3.19 11.71 10.26
N ASN A 250 -4.34 11.92 10.89
CA ASN A 250 -5.58 12.35 10.25
C ASN A 250 -5.64 13.87 10.19
N LEU A 251 -5.33 14.44 9.01
CA LEU A 251 -5.28 15.88 8.83
C LEU A 251 -6.66 16.55 8.92
N LYS A 252 -7.74 15.83 8.56
CA LYS A 252 -9.13 16.30 8.76
C LYS A 252 -9.42 16.52 10.24
N GLU A 253 -9.07 15.56 11.08
CA GLU A 253 -9.30 15.66 12.52
C GLU A 253 -8.34 16.65 13.21
N ALA A 254 -7.10 16.76 12.70
CA ALA A 254 -6.14 17.74 13.20
C ALA A 254 -6.59 19.18 12.95
N VAL A 255 -7.06 19.49 11.74
CA VAL A 255 -7.55 20.83 11.42
C VAL A 255 -8.84 21.17 12.13
N ALA A 256 -9.73 20.21 12.38
CA ALA A 256 -10.98 20.42 13.11
C ALA A 256 -10.75 20.87 14.58
N ARG A 257 -9.56 20.65 15.13
CA ARG A 257 -9.15 21.04 16.49
C ARG A 257 -8.30 22.30 16.55
N TYR A 258 -8.22 23.04 15.46
CA TYR A 258 -7.41 24.24 15.33
C TYR A 258 -8.24 25.37 14.72
N ASP A 259 -8.31 26.54 15.36
CA ASP A 259 -9.15 27.66 14.91
C ASP A 259 -8.36 28.79 14.22
N GLY A 260 -7.06 28.59 13.93
CA GLY A 260 -6.19 29.64 13.42
C GLY A 260 -6.03 29.65 11.89
N THR A 261 -4.99 30.34 11.46
CA THR A 261 -4.60 30.51 10.06
C THR A 261 -3.82 29.31 9.54
N VAL A 262 -3.58 29.26 8.20
CA VAL A 262 -2.69 28.27 7.57
C VAL A 262 -1.29 28.28 8.20
N ASP A 263 -0.70 29.45 8.37
CA ASP A 263 0.66 29.58 8.94
C ASP A 263 0.72 29.09 10.39
N GLY A 264 -0.27 29.46 11.20
CA GLY A 264 -0.38 28.97 12.58
C GLY A 264 -0.63 27.46 12.64
N PHE A 265 -1.45 26.89 11.75
CA PHE A 265 -1.63 25.44 11.65
C PHE A 265 -0.30 24.72 11.40
N CYS A 266 0.49 25.22 10.45
CA CYS A 266 1.81 24.67 10.15
C CYS A 266 2.83 24.88 11.28
N ALA A 267 2.78 26.01 11.99
CA ALA A 267 3.75 26.36 13.03
C ALA A 267 3.47 25.74 14.40
N GLU A 268 2.21 25.56 14.76
CA GLU A 268 1.76 25.19 16.12
C GLU A 268 1.08 23.82 16.15
N SER A 269 0.08 23.59 15.27
CA SER A 269 -0.75 22.38 15.32
C SER A 269 -0.03 21.16 14.77
N LEU A 270 0.59 21.27 13.58
CA LEU A 270 1.30 20.14 12.97
C LEU A 270 2.44 19.59 13.83
N PRO A 271 3.33 20.41 14.45
CA PRO A 271 4.37 19.86 15.33
C PRO A 271 3.83 19.02 16.47
N HIS A 272 2.75 19.45 17.08
CA HIS A 272 2.10 18.71 18.18
C HIS A 272 1.60 17.32 17.70
N TRP A 273 0.85 17.27 16.61
CA TRP A 273 0.28 16.01 16.13
C TRP A 273 1.33 15.06 15.51
N VAL A 274 2.36 15.62 14.87
CA VAL A 274 3.48 14.83 14.36
C VAL A 274 4.24 14.16 15.50
N GLU A 275 4.51 14.87 16.61
CA GLU A 275 5.19 14.29 17.77
C GLU A 275 4.39 13.14 18.40
N LEU A 276 3.08 13.31 18.61
CA LEU A 276 2.23 12.24 19.15
C LEU A 276 2.13 11.03 18.22
N THR A 277 2.12 11.27 16.89
CA THR A 277 2.13 10.18 15.91
C THR A 277 3.47 9.43 15.92
N ALA A 278 4.58 10.15 16.07
CA ALA A 278 5.91 9.55 16.19
C ALA A 278 6.07 8.76 17.51
N GLU A 279 5.54 9.26 18.63
CA GLU A 279 5.49 8.56 19.91
C GLU A 279 4.77 7.20 19.77
N LEU A 280 3.60 7.19 19.14
CA LEU A 280 2.86 5.96 18.86
C LEU A 280 3.70 4.97 18.06
N GLY A 281 4.39 5.45 17.01
CA GLY A 281 5.29 4.64 16.19
C GLY A 281 6.47 4.08 16.99
N GLU A 282 7.11 4.89 17.83
CA GLU A 282 8.22 4.47 18.69
C GLU A 282 7.78 3.38 19.67
N ALA A 283 6.62 3.53 20.32
CA ALA A 283 6.07 2.54 21.22
C ALA A 283 5.86 1.18 20.53
N ARG A 284 5.35 1.20 19.29
CA ARG A 284 5.20 -0.02 18.48
C ARG A 284 6.55 -0.66 18.10
N ILE A 285 7.53 0.14 17.72
CA ILE A 285 8.87 -0.36 17.38
C ILE A 285 9.50 -1.05 18.59
N ARG A 286 9.49 -0.40 19.77
CA ARG A 286 10.07 -0.98 20.98
C ARG A 286 9.39 -2.27 21.40
N SER A 287 8.06 -2.29 21.40
CA SER A 287 7.31 -3.50 21.73
C SER A 287 7.61 -4.65 20.77
N LEU A 288 7.77 -4.39 19.47
CA LEU A 288 8.13 -5.41 18.50
C LEU A 288 9.58 -5.91 18.64
N VAL A 289 10.52 -4.98 18.79
CA VAL A 289 11.95 -5.30 18.74
C VAL A 289 12.45 -5.76 20.12
N GLU A 290 12.10 -5.02 21.18
CA GLU A 290 12.64 -5.23 22.54
C GLU A 290 11.81 -6.25 23.33
N ASP A 291 10.46 -6.15 23.32
CA ASP A 291 9.59 -7.04 24.11
C ASP A 291 9.32 -8.37 23.40
N ALA A 292 8.97 -8.33 22.11
CA ALA A 292 8.65 -9.53 21.33
C ALA A 292 9.89 -10.26 20.80
N GLY A 293 11.04 -9.59 20.67
CA GLY A 293 12.30 -10.19 20.20
C GLY A 293 12.20 -10.79 18.79
N PHE A 294 11.42 -10.17 17.90
CA PHE A 294 11.16 -10.73 16.57
C PHE A 294 12.42 -11.01 15.77
N PHE A 295 13.35 -10.05 15.74
CA PHE A 295 14.59 -10.18 14.96
C PHE A 295 15.62 -11.12 15.55
N GLU A 296 15.47 -11.51 16.81
CA GLU A 296 16.34 -12.48 17.49
C GLU A 296 15.85 -13.92 17.29
N SER A 297 14.56 -14.11 17.07
CA SER A 297 13.91 -15.42 17.09
C SER A 297 13.42 -15.93 15.73
N HIS A 298 13.07 -15.03 14.80
CA HIS A 298 12.49 -15.44 13.52
C HIS A 298 13.56 -15.91 12.52
N PHE A 299 13.33 -17.04 11.85
CA PHE A 299 14.33 -17.66 10.93
C PHE A 299 14.78 -16.71 9.80
N LEU A 300 13.90 -15.86 9.28
CA LEU A 300 14.28 -14.89 8.25
C LEU A 300 15.41 -13.96 8.71
N ALA A 301 15.41 -13.57 9.99
CA ALA A 301 16.47 -12.76 10.57
C ALA A 301 17.71 -13.59 10.89
N THR A 302 17.55 -14.77 11.51
CA THR A 302 18.69 -15.62 11.91
C THR A 302 19.45 -16.21 10.71
N GLU A 303 18.79 -16.38 9.56
CA GLU A 303 19.43 -16.75 8.29
C GLU A 303 19.85 -15.53 7.44
N GLY A 304 19.61 -14.31 7.95
CA GLY A 304 20.01 -13.06 7.31
C GLY A 304 19.27 -12.76 6.00
N LEU A 305 18.05 -13.27 5.87
CA LEU A 305 17.13 -12.91 4.78
C LEU A 305 16.43 -11.57 5.03
N ILE A 306 16.40 -11.13 6.29
CA ILE A 306 16.05 -9.78 6.72
C ILE A 306 17.07 -9.27 7.72
N ASP A 307 17.11 -7.94 7.90
CA ASP A 307 18.05 -7.25 8.76
C ASP A 307 17.34 -6.06 9.42
N VAL A 308 17.33 -5.99 10.74
CA VAL A 308 16.66 -4.92 11.50
C VAL A 308 17.14 -3.52 11.08
N ASP A 309 18.42 -3.39 10.73
CA ASP A 309 19.00 -2.11 10.28
C ASP A 309 18.48 -1.64 8.91
N ARG A 310 17.72 -2.46 8.21
CA ARG A 310 17.06 -2.10 6.93
C ARG A 310 15.57 -1.80 7.11
N PHE A 311 15.04 -1.91 8.33
CA PHE A 311 13.67 -1.53 8.64
C PHE A 311 13.54 -0.03 8.96
N SER A 312 12.33 0.49 8.81
CA SER A 312 11.95 1.83 9.24
C SER A 312 10.51 1.84 9.75
N LEU A 313 10.06 2.98 10.29
CA LEU A 313 8.65 3.27 10.53
C LEU A 313 8.06 3.92 9.28
N MET A 314 6.83 3.58 8.94
CA MET A 314 6.03 4.33 7.99
C MET A 314 5.18 5.35 8.74
N PHE A 315 5.40 6.63 8.44
CA PHE A 315 4.60 7.73 8.96
C PHE A 315 3.57 8.14 7.92
N GLY A 316 2.34 7.69 8.06
CA GLY A 316 1.25 7.94 7.13
C GLY A 316 0.55 9.27 7.38
N ILE A 317 0.03 9.89 6.32
CA ILE A 317 -0.95 10.98 6.41
C ILE A 317 -2.16 10.67 5.54
N PHE A 318 -3.32 11.20 5.91
CA PHE A 318 -4.54 11.14 5.10
C PHE A 318 -5.46 12.31 5.43
N GLY A 319 -6.44 12.59 4.56
CA GLY A 319 -7.37 13.70 4.75
C GLY A 319 -6.78 15.07 4.40
N LEU A 320 -5.80 15.13 3.48
CA LEU A 320 -5.21 16.40 3.06
C LEU A 320 -6.25 17.30 2.37
N ALA A 321 -7.12 16.74 1.54
CA ALA A 321 -8.14 17.50 0.82
C ALA A 321 -9.11 18.21 1.79
N GLU A 322 -9.60 17.49 2.79
CA GLU A 322 -10.47 18.03 3.82
C GLU A 322 -9.77 19.14 4.62
N CYS A 323 -8.51 18.89 5.00
CA CYS A 323 -7.72 19.86 5.75
C CYS A 323 -7.51 21.16 4.98
N VAL A 324 -7.10 21.07 3.72
CA VAL A 324 -6.88 22.25 2.87
C VAL A 324 -8.17 23.02 2.64
N ASN A 325 -9.26 22.32 2.29
CA ASN A 325 -10.54 22.97 2.02
C ASN A 325 -11.09 23.70 3.26
N GLU A 326 -10.94 23.12 4.46
CA GLU A 326 -11.32 23.79 5.72
C GLU A 326 -10.48 25.06 5.96
N LEU A 327 -9.17 24.98 5.74
CA LEU A 327 -8.30 26.16 5.87
C LEU A 327 -8.65 27.26 4.85
N MET A 328 -9.05 26.89 3.63
CA MET A 328 -9.51 27.87 2.64
C MET A 328 -10.81 28.58 3.07
N VAL A 329 -11.75 27.84 3.68
CA VAL A 329 -12.95 28.46 4.27
C VAL A 329 -12.57 29.52 5.31
N ARG A 330 -11.60 29.22 6.18
CA ARG A 330 -11.12 30.14 7.23
C ARG A 330 -10.34 31.33 6.66
N GLU A 331 -9.68 31.18 5.54
CA GLU A 331 -9.09 32.31 4.79
C GLU A 331 -10.15 33.21 4.08
N GLY A 332 -11.45 32.88 4.21
CA GLY A 332 -12.54 33.58 3.53
C GLY A 332 -12.65 33.23 2.04
N ARG A 333 -12.17 32.07 1.64
CA ARG A 333 -12.16 31.56 0.26
C ARG A 333 -12.89 30.21 0.16
N PRO A 334 -14.18 30.12 0.49
CA PRO A 334 -14.91 28.85 0.57
C PRO A 334 -15.02 28.12 -0.78
N GLU A 335 -14.83 28.83 -1.91
CA GLU A 335 -14.86 28.24 -3.25
C GLU A 335 -13.50 27.69 -3.69
N ALA A 336 -12.41 28.07 -2.99
CA ALA A 336 -11.07 27.57 -3.31
C ALA A 336 -10.93 26.14 -2.79
N ARG A 337 -10.67 25.19 -3.70
CA ARG A 337 -10.59 23.77 -3.36
C ARG A 337 -9.28 23.15 -3.85
N TYR A 338 -8.78 22.21 -3.05
CA TYR A 338 -7.63 21.39 -3.43
C TYR A 338 -7.91 20.64 -4.74
N GLY A 339 -6.96 20.67 -5.65
CA GLY A 339 -7.08 20.13 -7.00
C GLY A 339 -7.50 21.16 -8.05
N HIS A 340 -8.12 22.28 -7.67
CA HIS A 340 -8.73 23.24 -8.61
C HIS A 340 -8.24 24.68 -8.44
N ASP A 341 -7.94 25.09 -7.23
CA ASP A 341 -7.53 26.48 -6.95
C ASP A 341 -6.02 26.55 -6.67
N PRO A 342 -5.27 27.47 -7.32
CA PRO A 342 -3.83 27.59 -7.12
C PRO A 342 -3.43 27.85 -5.67
N ARG A 343 -4.22 28.64 -4.89
CA ARG A 343 -3.92 28.90 -3.48
C ARG A 343 -4.13 27.65 -2.63
N ALA A 344 -5.20 26.89 -2.87
CA ALA A 344 -5.46 25.63 -2.18
C ALA A 344 -4.34 24.61 -2.49
N ASN A 345 -3.88 24.54 -3.73
CA ASN A 345 -2.77 23.68 -4.13
C ASN A 345 -1.44 24.11 -3.48
N GLU A 346 -1.20 25.42 -3.34
CA GLU A 346 -0.03 25.95 -2.60
C GLU A 346 -0.09 25.56 -1.11
N VAL A 347 -1.25 25.69 -0.48
CA VAL A 347 -1.46 25.31 0.94
C VAL A 347 -1.23 23.82 1.12
N SER A 348 -1.70 22.96 0.21
CA SER A 348 -1.45 21.53 0.27
C SER A 348 0.05 21.21 0.27
N ALA A 349 0.82 21.86 -0.63
CA ALA A 349 2.27 21.69 -0.70
C ALA A 349 2.98 22.23 0.55
N GLN A 350 2.51 23.34 1.13
CA GLN A 350 3.04 23.89 2.39
C GLN A 350 2.86 22.91 3.56
N ILE A 351 1.67 22.31 3.70
CA ILE A 351 1.36 21.32 4.75
C ILE A 351 2.27 20.09 4.60
N VAL A 352 2.31 19.51 3.40
CA VAL A 352 3.11 18.29 3.13
C VAL A 352 4.59 18.55 3.41
N ARG A 353 5.14 19.65 2.89
CA ARG A 353 6.54 20.03 3.15
C ARG A 353 6.82 20.20 4.64
N ARG A 354 5.91 20.84 5.38
CA ARG A 354 6.08 21.03 6.82
C ARG A 354 6.10 19.71 7.58
N ILE A 355 5.18 18.79 7.27
CA ILE A 355 5.15 17.45 7.88
C ILE A 355 6.45 16.70 7.55
N ALA A 356 6.87 16.71 6.29
CA ALA A 356 8.11 16.05 5.87
C ALA A 356 9.33 16.56 6.65
N GLY A 357 9.45 17.88 6.84
CA GLY A 357 10.49 18.48 7.68
C GLY A 357 10.44 18.00 9.12
N LEU A 358 9.27 18.00 9.74
CA LEU A 358 9.09 17.54 11.12
C LEU A 358 9.43 16.06 11.31
N VAL A 359 9.02 15.21 10.38
CA VAL A 359 9.33 13.77 10.41
C VAL A 359 10.84 13.53 10.23
N ALA A 360 11.50 14.29 9.38
CA ALA A 360 12.95 14.20 9.15
C ALA A 360 13.79 14.74 10.32
N GLU A 361 13.19 15.49 11.25
CA GLU A 361 13.84 16.01 12.46
C GLU A 361 13.64 15.12 13.69
N ARG A 362 12.73 14.12 13.62
CA ARG A 362 12.38 13.23 14.75
C ARG A 362 13.04 11.86 14.62
N PRO A 363 14.19 11.63 15.30
CA PRO A 363 14.86 10.33 15.26
C PRO A 363 14.03 9.24 15.94
N LEU A 364 14.12 8.03 15.42
CA LEU A 364 13.42 6.85 15.93
C LEU A 364 14.40 5.67 16.09
N PRO A 365 14.23 4.86 17.15
CA PRO A 365 15.06 3.68 17.33
C PRO A 365 14.79 2.65 16.24
N TYR A 366 15.77 1.83 15.91
CA TYR A 366 15.68 0.72 14.97
C TYR A 366 15.18 1.11 13.55
N CYS A 367 15.29 2.36 13.19
CA CYS A 367 14.91 2.87 11.86
C CYS A 367 16.11 3.07 10.94
N GLY A 368 17.07 2.14 10.94
CA GLY A 368 18.29 2.19 10.11
C GLY A 368 17.98 2.25 8.61
N GLY A 369 16.89 1.62 8.16
CA GLY A 369 16.39 1.72 6.80
C GLY A 369 16.13 3.16 6.36
N GLY A 370 15.63 4.01 7.26
CA GLY A 370 15.37 5.43 7.09
C GLY A 370 16.48 6.33 7.64
N ASN A 371 17.71 5.84 7.80
CA ASN A 371 18.84 6.58 8.37
C ASN A 371 18.55 7.14 9.79
N GLY A 372 17.75 6.40 10.58
CA GLY A 372 17.33 6.80 11.93
C GLY A 372 16.01 7.56 11.99
N PHE A 373 15.28 7.68 10.87
CA PHE A 373 14.01 8.42 10.79
C PHE A 373 12.90 7.56 10.17
N ALA A 374 11.65 8.00 10.36
CA ALA A 374 10.53 7.42 9.64
C ALA A 374 10.55 7.83 8.16
N TYR A 375 9.95 6.97 7.34
CA TYR A 375 9.59 7.32 5.98
C TYR A 375 8.15 7.84 5.91
N LEU A 376 7.94 8.97 5.24
CA LEU A 376 6.61 9.52 5.04
C LEU A 376 5.83 8.69 4.02
N HIS A 377 4.54 8.45 4.28
CA HIS A 377 3.65 7.65 3.45
C HIS A 377 2.31 8.35 3.20
N SER A 378 1.86 8.41 1.94
CA SER A 378 0.54 8.91 1.57
C SER A 378 -0.47 7.77 1.67
N GLN A 379 -1.10 7.64 2.84
CA GLN A 379 -1.83 6.44 3.21
C GLN A 379 -3.20 6.31 2.57
N SER A 380 -3.50 5.13 2.10
CA SER A 380 -4.85 4.71 1.77
C SER A 380 -5.74 4.64 3.02
N GLY A 381 -7.02 4.98 2.85
CA GLY A 381 -8.01 4.79 3.90
C GLY A 381 -8.31 3.32 4.15
N ILE A 382 -8.81 3.03 5.33
CA ILE A 382 -9.45 1.75 5.69
C ILE A 382 -10.95 1.96 5.83
N ASP A 383 -11.70 0.91 6.07
CA ASP A 383 -13.17 0.96 6.25
C ASP A 383 -13.65 1.98 7.28
N LEU A 384 -12.85 2.25 8.31
CA LEU A 384 -13.15 3.27 9.32
C LEU A 384 -12.94 4.73 8.85
N ASP A 385 -12.31 4.95 7.70
CA ASP A 385 -11.98 6.28 7.16
C ASP A 385 -12.89 6.66 5.97
N MET A 386 -14.07 6.09 5.90
CA MET A 386 -15.00 6.18 4.76
C MET A 386 -15.38 7.61 4.35
N ASP A 387 -15.31 8.54 5.28
CA ASP A 387 -15.66 9.94 5.10
C ASP A 387 -14.43 10.84 4.86
N THR A 388 -13.26 10.27 4.71
CA THR A 388 -11.97 10.97 4.61
C THR A 388 -11.23 10.53 3.36
N THR A 389 -10.70 11.50 2.61
CA THR A 389 -9.94 11.23 1.39
C THR A 389 -8.61 10.55 1.72
N ALA A 390 -8.25 9.54 0.95
CA ALA A 390 -7.01 8.79 1.13
C ALA A 390 -5.78 9.67 0.87
N GLY A 391 -4.84 9.67 1.79
CA GLY A 391 -3.54 10.32 1.66
C GLY A 391 -3.62 11.77 1.23
N THR A 392 -2.90 12.07 0.16
CA THR A 392 -2.84 13.39 -0.48
C THR A 392 -3.70 13.50 -1.73
N ARG A 393 -4.57 12.52 -1.99
CA ARG A 393 -5.37 12.47 -3.21
C ARG A 393 -6.40 13.58 -3.28
N ILE A 394 -6.77 13.93 -4.52
CA ILE A 394 -7.98 14.69 -4.78
C ILE A 394 -9.18 13.75 -4.60
N PRO A 395 -10.30 14.21 -4.02
CA PRO A 395 -11.47 13.36 -3.80
C PRO A 395 -11.99 12.71 -5.09
N ILE A 396 -12.36 11.43 -5.02
CA ILE A 396 -12.89 10.69 -6.17
C ILE A 396 -14.13 11.40 -6.72
N GLY A 397 -14.12 11.65 -8.03
CA GLY A 397 -15.18 12.35 -8.75
C GLY A 397 -15.04 13.88 -8.76
N ASP A 398 -14.07 14.43 -8.03
CA ASP A 398 -13.72 15.86 -8.02
C ASP A 398 -12.34 16.12 -8.66
N GLU A 399 -11.79 15.15 -9.38
CA GLU A 399 -10.50 15.30 -10.01
C GLU A 399 -10.58 16.23 -11.23
N PRO A 400 -9.57 17.10 -11.44
CA PRO A 400 -9.46 17.88 -12.68
C PRO A 400 -9.06 16.99 -13.86
N GLY A 401 -8.96 17.57 -15.05
CA GLY A 401 -8.48 16.83 -16.23
C GLY A 401 -7.10 16.18 -15.99
N LEU A 402 -6.81 15.05 -16.64
CA LEU A 402 -5.63 14.21 -16.40
C LEU A 402 -4.33 15.01 -16.29
N ARG A 403 -4.05 15.91 -17.24
CA ARG A 403 -2.83 16.73 -17.25
C ARG A 403 -2.73 17.63 -16.02
N GLU A 404 -3.84 18.27 -15.65
CA GLU A 404 -3.91 19.17 -14.51
C GLU A 404 -3.78 18.37 -13.21
N HIS A 405 -4.47 17.22 -13.11
CA HIS A 405 -4.37 16.30 -11.99
C HIS A 405 -2.91 15.90 -11.74
N ILE A 406 -2.21 15.41 -12.75
CA ILE A 406 -0.78 15.05 -12.64
C ILE A 406 0.05 16.24 -12.16
N SER A 407 -0.19 17.45 -12.70
CA SER A 407 0.57 18.65 -12.34
C SER A 407 0.35 19.10 -10.88
N VAL A 408 -0.85 18.88 -10.34
CA VAL A 408 -1.20 19.22 -8.96
C VAL A 408 -0.57 18.26 -7.95
N VAL A 409 -0.60 16.95 -8.24
CA VAL A 409 -0.15 15.95 -7.27
C VAL A 409 1.35 15.67 -7.32
N ALA A 410 1.99 15.82 -8.48
CA ALA A 410 3.41 15.52 -8.66
C ALA A 410 4.34 16.20 -7.63
N PRO A 411 4.15 17.47 -7.23
CA PRO A 411 5.00 18.10 -6.21
C PRO A 411 4.96 17.44 -4.82
N HIS A 412 3.96 16.60 -4.54
CA HIS A 412 3.92 15.86 -3.27
C HIS A 412 4.81 14.63 -3.29
N HIS A 413 4.99 14.00 -4.45
CA HIS A 413 5.63 12.70 -4.58
C HIS A 413 7.08 12.66 -4.10
N GLU A 414 7.80 13.79 -4.11
CA GLU A 414 9.19 13.86 -3.63
C GLU A 414 9.33 13.58 -2.13
N TYR A 415 8.29 13.88 -1.33
CA TYR A 415 8.36 13.76 0.13
C TYR A 415 8.01 12.36 0.67
N PHE A 416 7.42 11.51 -0.15
CA PHE A 416 6.83 10.25 0.31
C PHE A 416 7.69 9.03 -0.03
N SER A 417 8.86 8.92 0.62
CA SER A 417 9.79 7.82 0.39
C SER A 417 9.21 6.44 0.75
N ALA A 418 8.29 6.35 1.72
CA ALA A 418 7.60 5.08 2.01
C ALA A 418 6.41 4.81 1.07
N GLY A 419 6.20 5.65 0.07
CA GLY A 419 5.19 5.41 -0.96
C GLY A 419 4.06 6.43 -0.98
N ILE A 420 3.71 6.77 -2.19
CA ILE A 420 2.58 7.60 -2.60
C ILE A 420 2.15 7.09 -3.96
N SER A 421 0.86 7.00 -4.22
CA SER A 421 0.38 6.65 -5.54
C SER A 421 -0.92 7.36 -5.85
N ASP A 422 -1.04 7.77 -7.11
CA ASP A 422 -2.27 8.29 -7.67
C ASP A 422 -2.88 7.30 -8.66
N ILE A 423 -4.20 7.31 -8.75
CA ILE A 423 -4.97 6.50 -9.68
C ILE A 423 -5.68 7.45 -10.62
N PHE A 424 -5.17 7.55 -11.85
CA PHE A 424 -5.75 8.44 -12.84
C PHE A 424 -6.92 7.76 -13.55
N HIS A 425 -8.02 8.48 -13.62
CA HIS A 425 -9.16 8.03 -14.40
C HIS A 425 -8.96 8.41 -15.87
N VAL A 426 -9.15 7.44 -16.78
CA VAL A 426 -9.03 7.62 -18.22
C VAL A 426 -10.22 7.00 -18.94
N GLU A 427 -10.61 7.64 -20.05
CA GLU A 427 -11.70 7.17 -20.90
C GLU A 427 -11.31 5.93 -21.71
N ASP A 428 -12.29 5.12 -22.09
CA ASP A 428 -12.07 3.90 -22.87
C ASP A 428 -11.43 4.13 -24.25
N THR A 429 -11.51 5.33 -24.78
CA THR A 429 -10.89 5.71 -26.05
C THR A 429 -9.37 5.55 -26.08
N VAL A 430 -8.70 5.61 -24.92
CA VAL A 430 -7.24 5.39 -24.80
C VAL A 430 -6.81 3.98 -25.26
N LYS A 431 -7.72 2.99 -25.21
CA LYS A 431 -7.47 1.62 -25.70
C LYS A 431 -7.08 1.58 -27.18
N ASN A 432 -7.53 2.58 -27.96
CA ASN A 432 -7.23 2.68 -29.38
C ASN A 432 -5.83 3.22 -29.68
N ASN A 433 -5.16 3.83 -28.68
CA ASN A 433 -3.82 4.37 -28.84
C ASN A 433 -3.00 4.20 -27.56
N PRO A 434 -2.63 2.97 -27.19
CA PRO A 434 -1.84 2.70 -25.99
C PRO A 434 -0.44 3.34 -26.05
N ALA A 435 0.13 3.55 -27.23
CA ALA A 435 1.42 4.24 -27.40
C ALA A 435 1.39 5.67 -26.87
N ALA A 436 0.27 6.39 -27.00
CA ALA A 436 0.14 7.74 -26.42
C ALA A 436 0.20 7.74 -24.88
N MET A 437 -0.15 6.62 -24.23
CA MET A 437 -0.02 6.49 -22.78
C MET A 437 1.42 6.30 -22.33
N VAL A 438 2.31 5.82 -23.20
CA VAL A 438 3.76 5.78 -22.93
C VAL A 438 4.29 7.20 -22.75
N ASP A 439 3.88 8.14 -23.62
CA ASP A 439 4.24 9.55 -23.49
C ASP A 439 3.71 10.18 -22.19
N VAL A 440 2.47 9.84 -21.81
CA VAL A 440 1.87 10.29 -20.54
C VAL A 440 2.67 9.75 -19.35
N ILE A 441 3.02 8.46 -19.35
CA ILE A 441 3.80 7.83 -18.28
C ILE A 441 5.17 8.49 -18.17
N ARG A 442 5.91 8.60 -19.27
CA ARG A 442 7.23 9.24 -19.27
C ARG A 442 7.16 10.70 -18.85
N GLY A 443 6.14 11.44 -19.33
CA GLY A 443 5.90 12.82 -18.93
C GLY A 443 5.63 12.94 -17.44
N ALA A 444 4.78 12.11 -16.87
CA ALA A 444 4.47 12.09 -15.44
C ALA A 444 5.72 11.77 -14.58
N LEU A 445 6.47 10.73 -14.96
CA LEU A 445 7.73 10.38 -14.27
C LEU A 445 8.77 11.50 -14.35
N SER A 446 8.87 12.20 -15.49
CA SER A 446 9.84 13.28 -15.69
C SER A 446 9.58 14.51 -14.82
N ILE A 447 8.35 14.75 -14.41
CA ILE A 447 7.98 15.86 -13.50
C ILE A 447 7.92 15.43 -12.03
N GLY A 448 8.37 14.22 -11.71
CA GLY A 448 8.54 13.76 -10.33
C GLY A 448 7.43 12.89 -9.77
N MET A 449 6.50 12.39 -10.60
CA MET A 449 5.60 11.32 -10.14
C MET A 449 6.41 10.09 -9.73
N ARG A 450 6.13 9.56 -8.53
CA ARG A 450 6.83 8.39 -7.96
C ARG A 450 6.17 7.08 -8.36
N ASP A 451 4.86 7.01 -8.22
CA ASP A 451 4.04 5.82 -8.50
C ASP A 451 2.64 6.25 -8.91
N PHE A 452 2.09 5.57 -9.90
CA PHE A 452 0.71 5.77 -10.32
C PHE A 452 0.21 4.63 -11.24
N THR A 453 -1.10 4.59 -11.45
CA THR A 453 -1.74 3.70 -12.42
C THR A 453 -3.00 4.35 -12.99
N PHE A 454 -3.75 3.60 -13.79
CA PHE A 454 -4.96 4.07 -14.47
C PHE A 454 -6.16 3.18 -14.15
N ASN A 455 -7.32 3.82 -13.92
CA ASN A 455 -8.63 3.17 -13.95
C ASN A 455 -9.36 3.55 -15.24
N LEU A 456 -10.01 2.56 -15.88
CA LEU A 456 -10.89 2.77 -17.01
C LEU A 456 -12.34 2.48 -16.61
N ASP A 457 -13.29 3.25 -17.17
CA ASP A 457 -14.72 3.10 -16.86
C ASP A 457 -15.26 1.71 -17.12
N SER A 458 -14.92 1.13 -18.27
CA SER A 458 -15.41 -0.18 -18.69
C SER A 458 -14.66 -1.37 -18.11
N ASN A 459 -13.57 -1.15 -17.34
CA ASN A 459 -12.79 -2.26 -16.83
C ASN A 459 -13.59 -3.04 -15.77
N GLU A 460 -13.49 -4.36 -15.84
CA GLU A 460 -13.98 -5.28 -14.79
C GLU A 460 -13.22 -5.09 -13.48
N PHE A 461 -11.95 -4.70 -13.57
CA PHE A 461 -11.09 -4.46 -12.42
C PHE A 461 -11.11 -3.00 -12.03
N ILE A 462 -11.27 -2.73 -10.74
CA ILE A 462 -11.22 -1.40 -10.15
C ILE A 462 -10.14 -1.37 -9.09
N ARG A 463 -9.34 -0.31 -9.11
CA ARG A 463 -8.51 0.05 -7.99
C ARG A 463 -9.27 0.95 -7.03
N ILE A 464 -9.33 0.49 -5.80
CA ILE A 464 -9.86 1.24 -4.67
C ILE A 464 -8.68 1.48 -3.75
N THR A 465 -8.17 2.69 -3.70
CA THR A 465 -6.92 2.99 -3.00
C THR A 465 -5.73 2.14 -3.51
N GLY A 466 -5.15 1.26 -2.69
CA GLY A 466 -4.00 0.44 -3.07
C GLY A 466 -4.32 -1.00 -3.47
N TYR A 467 -5.56 -1.44 -3.40
CA TYR A 467 -5.94 -2.80 -3.73
C TYR A 467 -6.84 -2.88 -4.95
N LEU A 468 -6.77 -4.03 -5.62
CA LEU A 468 -7.50 -4.34 -6.84
C LEU A 468 -8.67 -5.27 -6.50
N VAL A 469 -9.85 -5.00 -7.08
CA VAL A 469 -11.02 -5.87 -6.96
C VAL A 469 -11.72 -6.04 -8.30
N ARG A 470 -12.47 -7.13 -8.44
CA ARG A 470 -13.39 -7.32 -9.57
C ARG A 470 -14.77 -6.79 -9.21
N LYS A 471 -15.40 -6.07 -10.14
CA LYS A 471 -16.80 -5.64 -9.98
C LYS A 471 -17.75 -6.83 -9.76
N SER A 472 -17.53 -7.92 -10.48
CA SER A 472 -18.32 -9.15 -10.34
C SER A 472 -18.17 -9.81 -8.97
N ASP A 473 -16.97 -9.78 -8.36
CA ASP A 473 -16.77 -10.32 -7.02
C ASP A 473 -17.54 -9.49 -5.98
N LEU A 474 -17.57 -8.16 -6.13
CA LEU A 474 -18.35 -7.27 -5.25
C LEU A 474 -19.85 -7.56 -5.31
N VAL A 475 -20.38 -7.80 -6.49
CA VAL A 475 -21.79 -8.16 -6.67
C VAL A 475 -22.11 -9.52 -6.03
N GLY A 476 -21.17 -10.47 -6.12
CA GLY A 476 -21.35 -11.85 -5.61
C GLY A 476 -21.16 -12.01 -4.10
N ILE A 477 -20.66 -11.00 -3.38
CA ILE A 477 -20.33 -11.14 -1.94
C ILE A 477 -21.52 -11.60 -1.10
N ALA A 478 -22.72 -11.07 -1.36
CA ALA A 478 -23.93 -11.42 -0.59
C ALA A 478 -24.35 -12.89 -0.77
N GLU A 479 -24.04 -13.50 -1.93
CA GLU A 479 -24.46 -14.86 -2.27
C GLU A 479 -23.38 -15.91 -1.97
N HIS A 480 -22.11 -15.56 -2.16
CA HIS A 480 -21.00 -16.51 -2.16
C HIS A 480 -19.91 -16.21 -1.13
N GLY A 481 -20.02 -15.09 -0.41
CA GLY A 481 -18.96 -14.55 0.45
C GLY A 481 -17.81 -13.95 -0.36
N ALA A 482 -16.90 -13.26 0.33
CA ALA A 482 -15.74 -12.66 -0.28
C ALA A 482 -14.68 -13.72 -0.65
N ARG A 483 -14.20 -13.68 -1.88
CA ARG A 483 -13.12 -14.56 -2.34
C ARG A 483 -11.75 -14.07 -1.88
N HIS A 484 -11.51 -12.75 -1.95
CA HIS A 484 -10.28 -12.12 -1.52
C HIS A 484 -10.54 -11.31 -0.24
N SER A 485 -9.53 -11.19 0.61
CA SER A 485 -9.65 -10.40 1.85
C SER A 485 -9.99 -8.92 1.57
N SER A 486 -9.48 -8.38 0.48
CA SER A 486 -9.77 -7.02 0.01
C SER A 486 -11.21 -6.80 -0.47
N ASP A 487 -11.97 -7.85 -0.80
CA ASP A 487 -13.35 -7.70 -1.26
C ASP A 487 -14.26 -7.14 -0.15
N TYR A 488 -13.98 -7.45 1.12
CA TYR A 488 -14.71 -6.86 2.25
C TYR A 488 -14.47 -5.36 2.37
N LEU A 489 -13.21 -4.93 2.24
CA LEU A 489 -12.86 -3.51 2.27
C LEU A 489 -13.52 -2.77 1.12
N ALA A 490 -13.53 -3.38 -0.07
CA ALA A 490 -14.15 -2.84 -1.26
C ALA A 490 -15.67 -2.78 -1.14
N ALA A 491 -16.32 -3.81 -0.58
CA ALA A 491 -17.77 -3.81 -0.38
C ALA A 491 -18.21 -2.69 0.57
N THR A 492 -17.43 -2.42 1.61
CA THR A 492 -17.68 -1.30 2.52
C THR A 492 -17.53 0.03 1.80
N ALA A 493 -16.49 0.20 0.98
CA ALA A 493 -16.30 1.40 0.16
C ALA A 493 -17.44 1.58 -0.86
N GLU A 494 -17.94 0.51 -1.46
CA GLU A 494 -19.04 0.52 -2.43
C GLU A 494 -20.39 0.89 -1.81
N ILE A 495 -20.67 0.51 -0.58
CA ILE A 495 -21.89 0.93 0.16
C ILE A 495 -22.04 2.46 0.15
N ASN A 496 -20.93 3.19 0.12
CA ASN A 496 -20.92 4.66 0.03
C ASN A 496 -20.95 5.19 -1.41
N HIS A 497 -21.12 4.36 -2.41
CA HIS A 497 -21.24 4.72 -3.84
C HIS A 497 -20.11 5.62 -4.39
N THR A 498 -18.92 5.59 -3.79
CA THR A 498 -17.85 6.53 -4.11
C THR A 498 -16.98 6.07 -5.26
N VAL A 499 -16.90 4.78 -5.55
CA VAL A 499 -15.96 4.23 -6.53
C VAL A 499 -16.63 3.89 -7.85
N THR A 500 -17.70 3.12 -7.83
CA THR A 500 -18.35 2.67 -9.08
C THR A 500 -19.24 3.73 -9.70
N THR A 501 -19.93 4.54 -8.91
CA THR A 501 -20.79 5.63 -9.40
C THR A 501 -20.05 6.93 -9.62
N ARG A 502 -18.81 7.06 -9.13
CA ARG A 502 -18.01 8.29 -9.12
C ARG A 502 -18.81 9.52 -8.64
N ALA A 503 -19.77 9.26 -7.75
CA ALA A 503 -20.51 10.33 -7.14
C ALA A 503 -19.55 11.21 -6.34
N VAL A 504 -19.55 12.52 -6.63
CA VAL A 504 -18.72 13.49 -5.92
C VAL A 504 -19.07 13.40 -4.45
N LYS A 505 -18.13 12.93 -3.66
CA LYS A 505 -18.24 13.00 -2.21
C LYS A 505 -18.09 14.48 -1.85
N ARG A 506 -19.21 15.15 -1.53
CA ARG A 506 -19.12 16.52 -1.02
C ARG A 506 -18.25 16.50 0.22
N VAL A 507 -17.13 17.22 0.16
CA VAL A 507 -16.33 17.51 1.34
C VAL A 507 -17.19 18.41 2.21
N VAL A 508 -17.82 17.80 3.21
CA VAL A 508 -18.68 18.53 4.16
C VAL A 508 -17.77 19.22 5.16
N SER A 509 -17.86 20.53 5.30
CA SER A 509 -17.17 21.24 6.36
C SER A 509 -17.65 20.73 7.73
N ALA A 510 -16.79 20.82 8.75
CA ALA A 510 -17.05 20.29 10.10
C ALA A 510 -18.36 20.82 10.75
N GLU A 511 -18.91 21.93 10.24
CA GLU A 511 -20.15 22.53 10.75
C GLU A 511 -21.43 21.76 10.41
N THR A 512 -21.40 20.81 9.50
CA THR A 512 -22.59 20.08 9.03
C THR A 512 -22.70 18.65 9.54
N SER A 513 -21.76 18.17 10.34
CA SER A 513 -21.90 16.87 11.02
C SER A 513 -22.85 17.04 12.22
N PRO A 514 -24.05 16.45 12.24
CA PRO A 514 -24.87 16.48 13.44
C PRO A 514 -24.09 15.78 14.56
N ARG A 515 -23.81 16.50 15.63
CA ARG A 515 -23.32 15.93 16.89
C ARG A 515 -24.45 15.04 17.42
N GLY A 516 -24.35 13.76 17.17
CA GLY A 516 -25.19 12.73 17.73
C GLY A 516 -24.39 11.76 18.56
#